data_c49b85fb9f1ecf96bfb0e3f3d250265d
#
_entry.id   c49b85fb9f1ecf96bfb0e3f3d250265d
#
_cell.length_a   1.000
_cell.length_b   1.000
_cell.length_c   1.000
_cell.angle_alpha   90.00
_cell.angle_beta   90.00
_cell.angle_gamma   90.00
#
_symmetry.space_group_name_H-M   'P 1'
#
loop_
_entity.id
_entity.type
_entity.pdbx_description
1 polymer ?
#
loop_
_entity_poly.entity_id
_entity_poly.type
_entity_poly.pdbx_seq_one_letter_code
_entity_poly.pdbx_strand_id
1 'polypeptide(L)'
;RNSSDIFMDYQERFYTEVFFPYLLKNNIKQILHLGDYYDNRKTINFKALNHNRKIFLDKLREYGITMDIILGNHDTYYKNTNELNALKELQGHYMNEVNIILDPTVMNYDGLKVGLVPWICPENEQQCLDFLESCDAPIIGAPLELKGFEMSKGMPCMDGMDRKHFDRFEMVLTGHFHAKSSQQNIHYLGAQMEFFWNDCGDKKYFHVLDTETREMTPVHNPLTMFEKCFYDDTKESFETISN
;
A
#
# COMPACT_ATOMS: atom_id res chain seq x y z
N ARG A 1 -6.64 -7.55 -14.48
CA ARG A 1 -6.57 -7.38 -13.06
C ARG A 1 -7.99 -7.44 -12.52
N ASN A 2 -8.48 -6.74 -11.57
CA ASN A 2 -9.91 -6.49 -11.30
C ASN A 2 -10.86 -7.68 -11.06
N SER A 3 -10.54 -8.88 -10.94
CA SER A 3 -11.39 -10.07 -10.78
C SER A 3 -10.97 -11.22 -11.68
N SER A 4 -9.83 -11.11 -12.31
CA SER A 4 -9.20 -12.25 -12.98
C SER A 4 -8.85 -13.31 -11.95
N ASP A 5 -9.20 -14.56 -12.22
CA ASP A 5 -8.91 -15.69 -11.33
C ASP A 5 -7.40 -15.81 -11.10
N ILE A 6 -6.59 -15.59 -12.11
CA ILE A 6 -5.13 -15.61 -12.04
C ILE A 6 -4.61 -14.56 -11.03
N PHE A 7 -5.17 -13.33 -11.04
CA PHE A 7 -4.79 -12.31 -10.06
C PHE A 7 -5.24 -12.64 -8.64
N MET A 8 -6.43 -13.21 -8.50
CA MET A 8 -6.93 -13.65 -7.20
C MET A 8 -6.08 -14.77 -6.62
N ASP A 9 -5.71 -15.77 -7.42
CA ASP A 9 -4.81 -16.85 -7.01
C ASP A 9 -3.41 -16.32 -6.64
N TYR A 10 -2.89 -15.37 -7.40
CA TYR A 10 -1.62 -14.72 -7.09
C TYR A 10 -1.65 -13.96 -5.76
N GLN A 11 -2.73 -13.20 -5.49
CA GLN A 11 -2.93 -12.53 -4.22
C GLN A 11 -3.07 -13.52 -3.06
N GLU A 12 -3.84 -14.59 -3.25
CA GLU A 12 -4.01 -15.64 -2.24
C GLU A 12 -2.66 -16.26 -1.88
N ARG A 13 -1.87 -16.63 -2.88
CA ARG A 13 -0.53 -17.16 -2.65
C ARG A 13 0.36 -16.18 -1.89
N PHE A 14 0.34 -14.90 -2.24
CA PHE A 14 1.11 -13.90 -1.49
C PHE A 14 0.72 -13.88 -0.01
N TYR A 15 -0.57 -13.83 0.31
CA TYR A 15 -1.01 -13.79 1.70
C TYR A 15 -0.76 -15.10 2.43
N THR A 16 -0.97 -16.24 1.80
CA THR A 16 -0.88 -17.56 2.45
C THR A 16 0.53 -18.13 2.50
N GLU A 17 1.38 -17.85 1.52
CA GLU A 17 2.73 -18.40 1.42
C GLU A 17 3.80 -17.44 1.94
N VAL A 18 3.56 -16.12 1.90
CA VAL A 18 4.59 -15.11 2.19
C VAL A 18 4.20 -14.23 3.38
N PHE A 19 3.10 -13.49 3.29
CA PHE A 19 2.78 -12.41 4.22
C PHE A 19 2.40 -12.92 5.62
N PHE A 20 1.30 -13.65 5.74
CA PHE A 20 0.87 -14.15 7.05
C PHE A 20 1.86 -15.11 7.70
N PRO A 21 2.51 -16.04 6.99
CA PRO A 21 3.55 -16.87 7.60
C PRO A 21 4.70 -16.05 8.20
N TYR A 22 5.09 -14.96 7.52
CA TYR A 22 6.12 -14.07 8.07
C TYR A 22 5.65 -13.35 9.33
N LEU A 23 4.43 -12.78 9.33
CA LEU A 23 3.87 -12.09 10.50
C LEU A 23 3.76 -13.03 11.70
N LEU A 24 3.24 -14.24 11.50
CA LEU A 24 3.06 -15.23 12.55
C LEU A 24 4.40 -15.70 13.12
N LYS A 25 5.37 -16.01 12.25
CA LYS A 25 6.72 -16.43 12.66
C LYS A 25 7.41 -15.37 13.53
N ASN A 26 7.20 -14.09 13.23
CA ASN A 26 7.84 -12.99 13.93
C ASN A 26 6.94 -12.35 15.00
N ASN A 27 5.77 -12.95 15.31
CA ASN A 27 4.79 -12.47 16.29
C ASN A 27 4.34 -11.01 16.04
N ILE A 28 4.22 -10.61 14.76
CA ILE A 28 3.76 -9.27 14.38
C ILE A 28 2.23 -9.27 14.40
N LYS A 29 1.63 -8.36 15.18
CA LYS A 29 0.19 -8.29 15.40
C LYS A 29 -0.46 -6.99 14.92
N GLN A 30 0.32 -6.05 14.45
CA GLN A 30 -0.14 -4.75 13.97
C GLN A 30 0.28 -4.52 12.53
N ILE A 31 -0.65 -4.08 11.69
CA ILE A 31 -0.42 -3.67 10.30
C ILE A 31 -0.75 -2.19 10.17
N LEU A 32 0.11 -1.42 9.51
CA LEU A 32 -0.20 -0.10 9.00
C LEU A 32 -0.31 -0.19 7.47
N HIS A 33 -1.50 0.09 6.94
CA HIS A 33 -1.77 0.11 5.50
C HIS A 33 -1.86 1.56 5.00
N LEU A 34 -1.01 1.91 4.05
CA LEU A 34 -0.84 3.28 3.58
C LEU A 34 -1.80 3.68 2.43
N GLY A 35 -3.01 3.12 2.41
CA GLY A 35 -4.06 3.47 1.44
C GLY A 35 -4.06 2.64 0.17
N ASP A 36 -5.02 2.95 -0.72
CA ASP A 36 -5.25 2.25 -1.99
C ASP A 36 -5.50 0.74 -1.83
N TYR A 37 -6.39 0.41 -0.88
CA TYR A 37 -6.77 -0.97 -0.61
C TYR A 37 -7.59 -1.57 -1.76
N TYR A 38 -8.46 -0.77 -2.37
CA TYR A 38 -9.26 -1.15 -3.53
C TYR A 38 -8.68 -0.61 -4.83
N ASP A 39 -8.80 -1.36 -5.91
CA ASP A 39 -8.29 -0.97 -7.24
C ASP A 39 -9.19 0.04 -7.96
N ASN A 40 -10.50 0.06 -7.66
CA ASN A 40 -11.46 0.86 -8.42
C ASN A 40 -12.36 1.70 -7.50
N ARG A 41 -12.39 3.00 -7.75
CA ARG A 41 -13.14 3.98 -6.97
C ARG A 41 -14.66 3.76 -6.93
N LYS A 42 -15.24 3.27 -8.02
CA LYS A 42 -16.70 3.32 -8.25
C LYS A 42 -17.39 1.96 -8.28
N THR A 43 -16.64 0.89 -8.47
CA THR A 43 -17.21 -0.43 -8.66
C THR A 43 -16.35 -1.49 -8.01
N ILE A 44 -16.98 -2.42 -7.31
CA ILE A 44 -16.32 -3.57 -6.72
C ILE A 44 -17.01 -4.84 -7.21
N ASN A 45 -16.24 -5.77 -7.73
CA ASN A 45 -16.74 -7.08 -8.12
C ASN A 45 -16.97 -7.93 -6.87
N PHE A 46 -18.16 -8.47 -6.68
CA PHE A 46 -18.53 -9.27 -5.51
C PHE A 46 -17.68 -10.54 -5.36
N LYS A 47 -17.22 -11.16 -6.46
CA LYS A 47 -16.33 -12.31 -6.38
C LYS A 47 -14.98 -11.91 -5.79
N ALA A 48 -14.40 -10.80 -6.25
CA ALA A 48 -13.15 -10.27 -5.72
C ALA A 48 -13.31 -9.82 -4.26
N LEU A 49 -14.41 -9.16 -3.91
CA LEU A 49 -14.70 -8.75 -2.53
C LEU A 49 -14.79 -9.97 -1.59
N ASN A 50 -15.56 -10.99 -1.98
CA ASN A 50 -15.69 -12.22 -1.18
C ASN A 50 -14.36 -12.97 -1.07
N HIS A 51 -13.56 -13.01 -2.13
CA HIS A 51 -12.22 -13.60 -2.11
C HIS A 51 -11.30 -12.86 -1.15
N ASN A 52 -11.21 -11.53 -1.26
CA ASN A 52 -10.42 -10.69 -0.36
C ASN A 52 -10.79 -10.89 1.12
N ARG A 53 -12.10 -10.94 1.43
CA ARG A 53 -12.55 -11.23 2.79
C ARG A 53 -11.94 -12.51 3.34
N LYS A 54 -12.02 -13.61 2.58
CA LYS A 54 -11.53 -14.93 2.98
C LYS A 54 -10.02 -14.99 3.14
N ILE A 55 -9.29 -14.42 2.19
CA ILE A 55 -7.82 -14.56 2.17
C ILE A 55 -7.11 -13.52 3.04
N PHE A 56 -7.78 -12.42 3.41
CA PHE A 56 -7.15 -11.35 4.17
C PHE A 56 -7.95 -10.96 5.42
N LEU A 57 -9.15 -10.40 5.30
CA LEU A 57 -9.88 -9.85 6.46
C LEU A 57 -10.26 -10.92 7.51
N ASP A 58 -10.76 -12.09 7.06
CA ASP A 58 -11.06 -13.19 7.99
C ASP A 58 -9.78 -13.73 8.65
N LYS A 59 -8.63 -13.65 7.95
CA LYS A 59 -7.34 -14.05 8.51
C LYS A 59 -6.80 -13.09 9.55
N LEU A 60 -7.08 -11.78 9.43
CA LEU A 60 -6.77 -10.84 10.52
C LEU A 60 -7.45 -11.28 11.81
N ARG A 61 -8.74 -11.58 11.75
CA ARG A 61 -9.52 -12.09 12.89
C ARG A 61 -9.00 -13.42 13.42
N GLU A 62 -8.75 -14.38 12.53
CA GLU A 62 -8.25 -15.71 12.88
C GLU A 62 -6.92 -15.65 13.62
N TYR A 63 -6.02 -14.77 13.19
CA TYR A 63 -4.67 -14.67 13.75
C TYR A 63 -4.52 -13.63 14.86
N GLY A 64 -5.60 -12.91 15.20
CA GLY A 64 -5.58 -11.84 16.19
C GLY A 64 -4.63 -10.70 15.77
N ILE A 65 -4.68 -10.33 14.50
CA ILE A 65 -3.92 -9.23 13.92
C ILE A 65 -4.86 -8.04 13.72
N THR A 66 -4.41 -6.84 14.04
CA THR A 66 -5.15 -5.59 13.79
C THR A 66 -4.48 -4.78 12.70
N MET A 67 -5.27 -3.94 12.03
CA MET A 67 -4.80 -3.09 10.95
C MET A 67 -5.34 -1.67 11.11
N ASP A 68 -4.43 -0.69 11.14
CA ASP A 68 -4.78 0.69 10.87
C ASP A 68 -4.63 0.94 9.37
N ILE A 69 -5.64 1.51 8.75
CA ILE A 69 -5.63 1.81 7.33
C ILE A 69 -6.02 3.26 7.07
N ILE A 70 -5.19 3.99 6.34
CA ILE A 70 -5.49 5.33 5.86
C ILE A 70 -6.15 5.26 4.47
N LEU A 71 -7.01 6.22 4.17
CA LEU A 71 -7.62 6.31 2.84
C LEU A 71 -6.57 6.65 1.78
N GLY A 72 -6.55 5.87 0.71
CA GLY A 72 -5.85 6.22 -0.53
C GLY A 72 -6.81 6.83 -1.56
N ASN A 73 -6.25 7.32 -2.66
CA ASN A 73 -7.05 7.94 -3.71
C ASN A 73 -7.97 6.95 -4.45
N HIS A 74 -7.64 5.66 -4.48
CA HIS A 74 -8.48 4.60 -5.06
C HIS A 74 -9.61 4.15 -4.14
N ASP A 75 -9.54 4.44 -2.86
CA ASP A 75 -10.58 4.09 -1.90
C ASP A 75 -11.76 5.08 -1.91
N THR A 76 -11.57 6.32 -2.42
CA THR A 76 -12.58 7.39 -2.44
C THR A 76 -13.40 7.39 -3.73
N TYR A 77 -14.71 7.62 -3.63
CA TYR A 77 -15.60 7.70 -4.79
C TYR A 77 -15.36 8.96 -5.63
N TYR A 78 -15.28 10.12 -4.96
CA TYR A 78 -15.02 11.42 -5.57
C TYR A 78 -13.55 11.80 -5.46
N LYS A 79 -13.07 12.66 -6.36
CA LYS A 79 -11.68 13.12 -6.33
C LYS A 79 -11.43 14.28 -5.36
N ASN A 80 -12.49 14.98 -4.97
CA ASN A 80 -12.42 16.22 -4.19
C ASN A 80 -12.83 16.07 -2.72
N THR A 81 -13.31 14.90 -2.32
CA THR A 81 -13.74 14.60 -0.94
C THR A 81 -13.47 13.15 -0.58
N ASN A 82 -13.20 12.91 0.70
CA ASN A 82 -13.02 11.59 1.30
C ASN A 82 -14.31 11.04 1.96
N GLU A 83 -15.42 11.77 1.91
CA GLU A 83 -16.66 11.46 2.62
C GLU A 83 -17.22 10.08 2.22
N LEU A 84 -17.39 9.84 0.91
CA LEU A 84 -17.84 8.55 0.38
C LEU A 84 -16.64 7.72 -0.04
N ASN A 85 -16.38 6.63 0.69
CA ASN A 85 -15.22 5.77 0.46
C ASN A 85 -15.55 4.30 0.66
N ALA A 86 -14.84 3.44 -0.08
CA ALA A 86 -15.07 2.02 -0.09
C ALA A 86 -14.70 1.34 1.24
N LEU A 87 -13.72 1.87 1.98
CA LEU A 87 -13.31 1.29 3.26
C LEU A 87 -14.46 1.35 4.28
N LYS A 88 -15.07 2.53 4.43
CA LYS A 88 -16.20 2.73 5.34
C LYS A 88 -17.42 1.88 4.94
N GLU A 89 -17.73 1.84 3.65
CA GLU A 89 -18.92 1.12 3.15
C GLU A 89 -18.78 -0.41 3.23
N LEU A 90 -17.56 -0.97 3.08
CA LEU A 90 -17.38 -2.39 2.89
C LEU A 90 -16.73 -3.11 4.07
N GLN A 91 -16.04 -2.40 4.97
CA GLN A 91 -15.30 -3.00 6.07
C GLN A 91 -16.00 -2.89 7.43
N GLY A 92 -17.24 -2.43 7.47
CA GLY A 92 -18.00 -2.24 8.71
C GLY A 92 -18.15 -3.49 9.59
N HIS A 93 -18.04 -4.70 9.03
CA HIS A 93 -18.08 -5.97 9.78
C HIS A 93 -16.74 -6.34 10.44
N TYR A 94 -15.68 -5.57 10.19
CA TYR A 94 -14.32 -5.83 10.68
C TYR A 94 -13.80 -4.70 11.58
N MET A 95 -14.70 -3.92 12.20
CA MET A 95 -14.32 -2.76 13.04
C MET A 95 -13.46 -3.11 14.26
N ASN A 96 -13.42 -4.37 14.67
CA ASN A 96 -12.55 -4.81 15.76
C ASN A 96 -11.12 -5.12 15.27
N GLU A 97 -10.96 -5.47 14.00
CA GLU A 97 -9.70 -5.82 13.38
C GLU A 97 -9.12 -4.70 12.53
N VAL A 98 -10.00 -3.84 11.99
CA VAL A 98 -9.62 -2.76 11.06
C VAL A 98 -10.07 -1.41 11.58
N ASN A 99 -9.11 -0.54 11.85
CA ASN A 99 -9.34 0.85 12.19
C ASN A 99 -9.09 1.73 10.96
N ILE A 100 -10.12 2.43 10.51
CA ILE A 100 -10.06 3.27 9.30
C ILE A 100 -9.75 4.70 9.70
N ILE A 101 -8.64 5.22 9.24
CA ILE A 101 -8.19 6.59 9.50
C ILE A 101 -8.72 7.51 8.40
N LEU A 102 -9.70 8.33 8.76
CA LEU A 102 -10.40 9.24 7.85
C LEU A 102 -9.86 10.68 7.93
N ASP A 103 -9.34 11.06 9.09
CA ASP A 103 -8.79 12.38 9.38
C ASP A 103 -7.33 12.28 9.82
N PRO A 104 -6.52 13.35 9.62
CA PRO A 104 -5.17 13.38 10.13
C PRO A 104 -5.14 13.14 11.64
N THR A 105 -4.36 12.17 12.09
CA THR A 105 -4.31 11.78 13.50
C THR A 105 -2.93 11.25 13.90
N VAL A 106 -2.64 11.26 15.19
CA VAL A 106 -1.43 10.62 15.75
C VAL A 106 -1.83 9.30 16.39
N MET A 107 -1.23 8.21 15.91
CA MET A 107 -1.33 6.87 16.52
C MET A 107 -0.08 6.57 17.32
N ASN A 108 -0.23 5.69 18.31
CA ASN A 108 0.89 5.24 19.15
C ASN A 108 1.08 3.73 18.97
N TYR A 109 2.24 3.35 18.47
CA TYR A 109 2.64 1.96 18.27
C TYR A 109 3.77 1.63 19.25
N ASP A 110 3.45 0.98 20.35
CA ASP A 110 4.40 0.58 21.41
C ASP A 110 5.31 1.73 21.89
N GLY A 111 4.74 2.92 22.02
CA GLY A 111 5.46 4.13 22.44
C GLY A 111 5.95 5.02 21.30
N LEU A 112 6.00 4.52 20.06
CA LEU A 112 6.33 5.30 18.88
C LEU A 112 5.09 6.04 18.35
N LYS A 113 5.15 7.38 18.35
CA LYS A 113 4.12 8.19 17.71
C LYS A 113 4.32 8.21 16.19
N VAL A 114 3.25 7.95 15.46
CA VAL A 114 3.20 8.05 13.99
C VAL A 114 2.01 8.92 13.61
N GLY A 115 2.26 10.01 12.90
CA GLY A 115 1.23 10.84 12.31
C GLY A 115 0.70 10.17 11.05
N LEU A 116 -0.59 9.93 10.99
CA LEU A 116 -1.27 9.32 9.84
C LEU A 116 -2.09 10.38 9.12
N VAL A 117 -1.86 10.54 7.82
CA VAL A 117 -2.56 11.50 6.98
C VAL A 117 -3.23 10.77 5.84
N PRO A 118 -4.58 10.82 5.73
CA PRO A 118 -5.30 10.19 4.62
C PRO A 118 -5.03 10.92 3.31
N TRP A 119 -5.55 10.38 2.20
CA TRP A 119 -5.48 11.03 0.89
C TRP A 119 -5.87 12.51 0.97
N ILE A 120 -4.92 13.37 0.57
CA ILE A 120 -5.12 14.83 0.57
C ILE A 120 -5.90 15.20 -0.69
N CYS A 121 -7.05 15.81 -0.49
CA CYS A 121 -7.93 16.29 -1.54
C CYS A 121 -8.37 17.74 -1.24
N PRO A 122 -9.00 18.45 -2.18
CA PRO A 122 -9.38 19.86 -1.98
C PRO A 122 -10.19 20.13 -0.72
N GLU A 123 -10.98 19.18 -0.25
CA GLU A 123 -11.80 19.34 0.96
C GLU A 123 -10.99 19.37 2.26
N ASN A 124 -9.96 18.53 2.35
CA ASN A 124 -9.19 18.34 3.59
C ASN A 124 -7.75 18.91 3.53
N GLU A 125 -7.37 19.53 2.44
CA GLU A 125 -5.99 19.99 2.22
C GLU A 125 -5.49 20.89 3.35
N GLN A 126 -6.26 21.90 3.73
CA GLN A 126 -5.85 22.82 4.80
C GLN A 126 -5.73 22.10 6.14
N GLN A 127 -6.67 21.22 6.48
CA GLN A 127 -6.63 20.42 7.71
C GLN A 127 -5.37 19.54 7.75
N CYS A 128 -5.01 18.92 6.64
CA CYS A 128 -3.81 18.08 6.53
C CYS A 128 -2.53 18.92 6.67
N LEU A 129 -2.48 20.11 6.06
CA LEU A 129 -1.34 21.00 6.18
C LEU A 129 -1.16 21.52 7.61
N ASP A 130 -2.25 21.98 8.27
CA ASP A 130 -2.23 22.42 9.65
C ASP A 130 -1.77 21.29 10.59
N PHE A 131 -2.23 20.06 10.33
CA PHE A 131 -1.77 18.89 11.07
C PHE A 131 -0.27 18.66 10.87
N LEU A 132 0.22 18.66 9.62
CA LEU A 132 1.64 18.48 9.33
C LEU A 132 2.53 19.56 9.98
N GLU A 133 2.04 20.79 10.14
CA GLU A 133 2.75 21.87 10.81
C GLU A 133 2.81 21.69 12.34
N SER A 134 1.74 21.18 12.95
CA SER A 134 1.60 21.07 14.41
C SER A 134 1.93 19.68 14.99
N CYS A 135 1.97 18.64 14.16
CA CYS A 135 2.16 17.25 14.57
C CYS A 135 3.50 17.04 15.29
N ASP A 136 3.49 16.44 16.48
CA ASP A 136 4.68 16.13 17.27
C ASP A 136 5.23 14.70 17.04
N ALA A 137 4.64 13.93 16.12
CA ALA A 137 5.12 12.60 15.77
C ALA A 137 6.42 12.68 14.94
N PRO A 138 7.42 11.85 15.23
CA PRO A 138 8.67 11.81 14.44
C PRO A 138 8.48 11.18 13.05
N ILE A 139 7.47 10.32 12.89
CA ILE A 139 7.20 9.58 11.66
C ILE A 139 5.84 9.97 11.11
N ILE A 140 5.74 10.11 9.78
CA ILE A 140 4.48 10.30 9.04
C ILE A 140 4.22 9.10 8.15
N GLY A 141 2.98 8.60 8.14
CA GLY A 141 2.44 7.64 7.18
C GLY A 141 1.34 8.30 6.34
N ALA A 142 1.48 8.31 5.01
CA ALA A 142 0.51 8.95 4.12
C ALA A 142 0.59 8.41 2.67
N PRO A 143 -0.50 8.40 1.89
CA PRO A 143 -0.48 8.12 0.46
C PRO A 143 -0.20 9.41 -0.32
N LEU A 144 1.07 9.75 -0.53
CA LEU A 144 1.48 11.04 -1.07
C LEU A 144 1.78 11.01 -2.58
N GLU A 145 1.44 12.09 -3.26
CA GLU A 145 2.01 12.46 -4.57
C GLU A 145 3.01 13.59 -4.36
N LEU A 146 4.31 13.27 -4.38
CA LEU A 146 5.36 14.26 -4.18
C LEU A 146 6.11 14.54 -5.49
N LYS A 147 6.32 15.82 -5.75
CA LYS A 147 7.09 16.29 -6.90
C LYS A 147 8.53 15.77 -6.87
N GLY A 148 8.98 15.26 -8.02
CA GLY A 148 10.35 14.78 -8.21
C GLY A 148 10.58 13.31 -7.86
N PHE A 149 9.55 12.59 -7.36
CA PHE A 149 9.61 11.14 -7.17
C PHE A 149 9.07 10.40 -8.39
N GLU A 150 9.55 9.19 -8.64
CA GLU A 150 9.08 8.35 -9.74
C GLU A 150 7.73 7.69 -9.39
N MET A 151 6.69 7.99 -10.17
CA MET A 151 5.39 7.31 -10.12
C MET A 151 5.51 5.86 -10.61
N SER A 152 6.28 5.68 -11.67
CA SER A 152 6.69 4.40 -12.24
C SER A 152 8.06 4.60 -12.91
N LYS A 153 8.73 3.50 -13.26
CA LYS A 153 10.09 3.51 -13.81
C LYS A 153 10.25 4.52 -14.96
N GLY A 154 11.06 5.55 -14.73
CA GLY A 154 11.34 6.61 -15.71
C GLY A 154 10.23 7.67 -15.88
N MET A 155 9.21 7.69 -15.02
CA MET A 155 8.11 8.68 -15.07
C MET A 155 8.05 9.48 -13.76
N PRO A 156 8.77 10.62 -13.65
CA PRO A 156 8.74 11.46 -12.46
C PRO A 156 7.39 12.18 -12.32
N CYS A 157 6.93 12.34 -11.07
CA CYS A 157 5.81 13.19 -10.73
C CYS A 157 6.20 14.66 -10.88
N MET A 158 5.53 15.39 -11.77
CA MET A 158 5.85 16.80 -12.06
C MET A 158 4.95 17.76 -11.28
N ASP A 159 3.72 17.36 -10.95
CA ASP A 159 2.67 18.22 -10.41
C ASP A 159 2.28 17.87 -8.95
N GLY A 160 3.09 17.06 -8.28
CA GLY A 160 2.85 16.66 -6.90
C GLY A 160 3.10 17.77 -5.88
N MET A 161 2.73 17.49 -4.63
CA MET A 161 2.96 18.36 -3.47
C MET A 161 4.47 18.61 -3.26
N ASP A 162 4.79 19.78 -2.72
CA ASP A 162 6.17 20.13 -2.35
C ASP A 162 6.61 19.32 -1.12
N ARG A 163 7.77 18.73 -1.19
CA ARG A 163 8.36 17.93 -0.11
C ARG A 163 8.66 18.72 1.17
N LYS A 164 8.79 20.06 1.08
CA LYS A 164 9.14 20.93 2.23
C LYS A 164 8.24 20.75 3.46
N HIS A 165 6.97 20.35 3.27
CA HIS A 165 6.05 20.07 4.36
C HIS A 165 6.48 18.88 5.23
N PHE A 166 7.41 18.06 4.71
CA PHE A 166 7.87 16.82 5.34
C PHE A 166 9.31 16.88 5.84
N ASP A 167 10.05 17.95 5.57
CA ASP A 167 11.49 18.05 5.91
C ASP A 167 11.80 17.98 7.41
N ARG A 168 10.83 18.33 8.26
CA ARG A 168 11.00 18.32 9.72
C ARG A 168 10.85 16.95 10.37
N PHE A 169 10.29 15.97 9.67
CA PHE A 169 10.07 14.64 10.21
C PHE A 169 11.31 13.76 10.05
N GLU A 170 11.49 12.84 10.99
CA GLU A 170 12.60 11.89 10.94
C GLU A 170 12.43 10.92 9.76
N MET A 171 11.18 10.46 9.53
CA MET A 171 10.84 9.50 8.48
C MET A 171 9.45 9.75 7.95
N VAL A 172 9.30 9.66 6.63
CA VAL A 172 8.00 9.73 5.95
C VAL A 172 7.82 8.46 5.13
N LEU A 173 6.83 7.66 5.52
CA LEU A 173 6.46 6.41 4.87
C LEU A 173 5.28 6.67 3.95
N THR A 174 5.45 6.45 2.66
CA THR A 174 4.38 6.72 1.71
C THR A 174 4.09 5.52 0.81
N GLY A 175 2.80 5.30 0.59
CA GLY A 175 2.26 4.39 -0.42
C GLY A 175 2.12 5.07 -1.78
N HIS A 176 1.01 4.84 -2.49
CA HIS A 176 0.59 5.43 -3.74
C HIS A 176 1.44 5.03 -4.96
N PHE A 177 2.75 5.33 -4.99
CA PHE A 177 3.61 4.91 -6.11
C PHE A 177 4.03 3.46 -5.97
N HIS A 178 3.98 2.68 -7.08
CA HIS A 178 4.24 1.25 -7.06
C HIS A 178 5.73 0.89 -7.07
N ALA A 179 6.58 1.82 -7.50
CA ALA A 179 8.03 1.66 -7.44
C ALA A 179 8.56 2.06 -6.06
N LYS A 180 9.39 1.18 -5.48
CA LYS A 180 10.11 1.52 -4.24
C LYS A 180 11.18 2.55 -4.56
N SER A 181 11.16 3.67 -3.83
CA SER A 181 12.17 4.71 -3.95
C SER A 181 12.37 5.46 -2.63
N SER A 182 13.52 6.07 -2.43
CA SER A 182 13.81 6.84 -1.23
C SER A 182 14.67 8.05 -1.57
N GLN A 183 14.32 9.19 -0.99
CA GLN A 183 15.13 10.41 -1.07
C GLN A 183 15.12 11.08 0.31
N GLN A 184 16.29 11.17 0.95
CA GLN A 184 16.47 11.69 2.31
C GLN A 184 15.56 10.94 3.31
N ASN A 185 14.65 11.64 3.99
CA ASN A 185 13.73 11.09 4.99
C ASN A 185 12.42 10.54 4.39
N ILE A 186 12.21 10.64 3.07
CA ILE A 186 10.97 10.21 2.41
C ILE A 186 11.19 8.86 1.73
N HIS A 187 10.32 7.89 2.06
CA HIS A 187 10.39 6.51 1.59
C HIS A 187 9.07 6.09 0.95
N TYR A 188 9.04 6.00 -0.38
CA TYR A 188 8.00 5.27 -1.11
C TYR A 188 8.25 3.78 -0.95
N LEU A 189 7.37 3.10 -0.25
CA LEU A 189 7.53 1.68 0.07
C LEU A 189 7.33 0.78 -1.17
N GLY A 190 6.62 1.29 -2.17
CA GLY A 190 6.24 0.54 -3.34
C GLY A 190 5.09 -0.44 -3.07
N ALA A 191 4.67 -1.14 -4.10
CA ALA A 191 3.66 -2.19 -3.98
C ALA A 191 4.29 -3.51 -3.48
N GLN A 192 3.53 -4.27 -2.69
CA GLN A 192 3.96 -5.58 -2.18
C GLN A 192 3.88 -6.70 -3.24
N MET A 193 3.23 -6.43 -4.38
CA MET A 193 3.02 -7.37 -5.49
C MET A 193 3.12 -6.64 -6.83
N GLU A 194 3.29 -7.40 -7.91
CA GLU A 194 3.19 -6.87 -9.26
C GLU A 194 1.70 -6.68 -9.64
N PHE A 195 1.31 -5.47 -10.03
CA PHE A 195 -0.05 -5.13 -10.44
C PHE A 195 -0.18 -4.83 -11.93
N PHE A 196 0.91 -4.39 -12.54
CA PHE A 196 0.96 -3.95 -13.94
C PHE A 196 2.10 -4.63 -14.68
N TRP A 197 1.99 -4.67 -16.00
CA TRP A 197 3.08 -5.14 -16.85
C TRP A 197 4.40 -4.38 -16.64
N ASN A 198 4.32 -3.10 -16.29
CA ASN A 198 5.51 -2.29 -15.98
C ASN A 198 6.22 -2.72 -14.69
N ASP A 199 5.53 -3.45 -13.82
CA ASP A 199 6.12 -4.01 -12.60
C ASP A 199 6.97 -5.26 -12.86
N CYS A 200 6.93 -5.82 -14.10
CA CYS A 200 7.63 -7.03 -14.47
C CYS A 200 9.14 -6.88 -14.26
N GLY A 201 9.67 -7.73 -13.38
CA GLY A 201 11.09 -7.74 -13.00
C GLY A 201 11.46 -6.75 -11.89
N ASP A 202 10.51 -6.00 -11.35
CA ASP A 202 10.71 -5.20 -10.16
C ASP A 202 10.58 -6.05 -8.90
N LYS A 203 11.54 -5.92 -8.00
CA LYS A 203 11.42 -6.58 -6.69
C LYS A 203 10.35 -5.90 -5.85
N LYS A 204 9.39 -6.67 -5.38
CA LYS A 204 8.28 -6.21 -4.55
C LYS A 204 8.49 -6.57 -3.08
N TYR A 205 8.01 -5.71 -2.17
CA TYR A 205 8.26 -5.85 -0.74
C TYR A 205 7.04 -5.41 0.06
N PHE A 206 6.87 -5.99 1.25
CA PHE A 206 6.27 -5.30 2.37
C PHE A 206 7.38 -4.96 3.38
N HIS A 207 7.09 -4.13 4.36
CA HIS A 207 8.12 -3.62 5.25
C HIS A 207 7.74 -3.87 6.70
N VAL A 208 8.75 -4.11 7.54
CA VAL A 208 8.60 -4.18 9.00
C VAL A 208 9.33 -2.99 9.58
N LEU A 209 8.61 -2.19 10.36
CA LEU A 209 9.17 -1.09 11.14
C LEU A 209 9.33 -1.57 12.58
N ASP A 210 10.55 -1.56 13.08
CA ASP A 210 10.83 -1.77 14.49
C ASP A 210 10.52 -0.46 15.24
N THR A 211 9.60 -0.52 16.19
CA THR A 211 9.10 0.68 16.90
C THR A 211 10.11 1.23 17.92
N GLU A 212 11.03 0.41 18.39
CA GLU A 212 12.07 0.79 19.35
C GLU A 212 13.29 1.39 18.63
N THR A 213 13.83 0.65 17.65
CA THR A 213 15.05 1.07 16.90
C THR A 213 14.74 2.01 15.75
N ARG A 214 13.47 2.05 15.27
CA ARG A 214 13.00 2.77 14.07
C ARG A 214 13.63 2.26 12.77
N GLU A 215 14.22 1.08 12.80
CA GLU A 215 14.74 0.43 11.62
C GLU A 215 13.60 -0.12 10.76
N MET A 216 13.64 0.16 9.45
CA MET A 216 12.68 -0.35 8.49
C MET A 216 13.30 -1.45 7.64
N THR A 217 12.83 -2.68 7.82
CA THR A 217 13.31 -3.87 7.12
C THR A 217 12.39 -4.23 5.95
N PRO A 218 12.86 -4.21 4.70
CA PRO A 218 12.10 -4.69 3.56
C PRO A 218 12.05 -6.22 3.54
N VAL A 219 10.85 -6.80 3.43
CA VAL A 219 10.63 -8.24 3.29
C VAL A 219 10.25 -8.53 1.85
N HIS A 220 11.10 -9.25 1.14
CA HIS A 220 10.92 -9.53 -0.28
C HIS A 220 9.77 -10.50 -0.54
N ASN A 221 8.90 -10.15 -1.48
CA ASN A 221 7.93 -11.07 -2.07
C ASN A 221 8.59 -11.80 -3.26
N PRO A 222 8.85 -13.11 -3.16
CA PRO A 222 9.50 -13.86 -4.23
C PRO A 222 8.56 -14.25 -5.37
N LEU A 223 7.24 -14.04 -5.20
CA LEU A 223 6.26 -14.40 -6.22
C LEU A 223 6.24 -13.35 -7.34
N THR A 224 6.17 -13.81 -8.58
CA THR A 224 6.05 -12.97 -9.77
C THR A 224 4.74 -13.24 -10.47
N MET A 225 4.14 -12.20 -11.05
CA MET A 225 2.91 -12.27 -11.84
C MET A 225 3.20 -12.23 -13.34
N PHE A 226 4.27 -11.52 -13.72
CA PHE A 226 4.61 -11.28 -15.11
C PHE A 226 6.00 -11.78 -15.43
N GLU A 227 6.13 -12.39 -16.61
CA GLU A 227 7.41 -12.85 -17.13
C GLU A 227 7.59 -12.35 -18.58
N LYS A 228 8.80 -11.91 -18.91
CA LYS A 228 9.18 -11.52 -20.27
C LYS A 228 9.93 -12.67 -20.93
N CYS A 229 9.29 -13.30 -21.89
CA CYS A 229 9.96 -14.26 -22.74
C CYS A 229 10.53 -13.55 -23.98
N PHE A 230 11.81 -13.72 -24.23
CA PHE A 230 12.47 -13.21 -25.43
C PHE A 230 12.61 -14.36 -26.42
N TYR A 231 12.17 -14.12 -27.63
CA TYR A 231 12.16 -15.10 -28.70
C TYR A 231 12.93 -14.59 -29.90
N ASP A 232 13.80 -15.45 -30.47
CA ASP A 232 14.56 -15.21 -31.68
C ASP A 232 14.10 -16.19 -32.77
N ASP A 233 13.21 -15.74 -33.65
CA ASP A 233 12.62 -16.54 -34.73
C ASP A 233 13.62 -17.00 -35.79
N THR A 234 14.83 -16.49 -35.73
CA THR A 234 15.92 -16.98 -36.61
C THR A 234 16.62 -18.21 -36.06
N LYS A 235 16.45 -18.52 -34.77
CA LYS A 235 17.14 -19.62 -34.08
C LYS A 235 16.20 -20.74 -33.60
N GLU A 236 14.96 -20.41 -33.32
CA GLU A 236 14.00 -21.31 -32.72
C GLU A 236 12.71 -21.42 -33.54
N SER A 237 12.12 -22.62 -33.62
CA SER A 237 10.82 -22.78 -34.25
C SER A 237 9.69 -22.49 -33.26
N PHE A 238 8.56 -21.97 -33.75
CA PHE A 238 7.38 -21.70 -32.94
C PHE A 238 6.90 -22.95 -32.16
N GLU A 239 7.09 -24.13 -32.70
CA GLU A 239 6.74 -25.39 -32.06
C GLU A 239 7.57 -25.69 -30.79
N THR A 240 8.77 -25.15 -30.71
CA THR A 240 9.67 -25.33 -29.54
C THR A 240 9.23 -24.45 -28.34
N ILE A 241 8.45 -23.41 -28.57
CA ILE A 241 8.04 -22.43 -27.58
C ILE A 241 6.64 -22.70 -27.01
N SER A 242 5.82 -23.45 -27.76
CA SER A 242 4.44 -23.78 -27.40
C SER A 242 4.32 -24.97 -26.43
N ASN A 243 5.44 -25.56 -25.99
CA ASN A 243 5.57 -26.59 -24.98
C ASN A 243 6.27 -26.05 -23.73
#